data_79d9377107244e94711fe78f19fdcae1
#
_entry.id   79d9377107244e94711fe78f19fdcae1
#
_cell.length_a   1.000
_cell.length_b   1.000
_cell.length_c   1.000
_cell.angle_alpha   90.00
_cell.angle_beta   90.00
_cell.angle_gamma   90.00
#
_symmetry.space_group_name_H-M   'P 1'
#
loop_
_entity.id
_entity.type
_entity.pdbx_description
1 polymer ?
#
loop_
_entity_poly.entity_id
_entity_poly.type
_entity_poly.pdbx_seq_one_letter_code
_entity_poly.pdbx_strand_id
1 'polypeptide(L)' 'MIAEITNYLWSMAHTCILLARACTDMATSRGLEEVAIDLMAKAKEIEELFSG' A
#
# COMPACT_ATOMS: atom_id res chain seq x y z
N MET A 1 8.15 10.23 -13.59
CA MET A 1 8.90 9.79 -12.41
C MET A 1 8.06 9.66 -11.15
N ILE A 2 7.31 10.69 -10.77
CA ILE A 2 6.41 10.61 -9.61
C ILE A 2 5.33 9.53 -9.81
N ALA A 3 4.74 9.50 -11.01
CA ALA A 3 3.71 8.51 -11.30
C ALA A 3 4.25 7.09 -11.18
N GLU A 4 5.50 6.86 -11.52
CA GLU A 4 6.11 5.53 -11.39
C GLU A 4 6.27 5.14 -9.94
N ILE A 5 6.68 6.09 -9.10
CA ILE A 5 6.85 5.85 -7.67
C ILE A 5 5.51 5.53 -7.02
N THR A 6 4.49 6.35 -7.29
CA THR A 6 3.17 6.14 -6.70
C THR A 6 2.52 4.87 -7.22
N ASN A 7 2.69 4.54 -8.49
CA ASN A 7 2.19 3.29 -9.05
C ASN A 7 2.84 2.08 -8.37
N TYR A 8 4.14 2.18 -8.09
CA TYR A 8 4.84 1.13 -7.37
C TYR A 8 4.25 0.93 -5.97
N LEU A 9 4.02 2.04 -5.26
CA LEU A 9 3.45 1.98 -3.91
C LEU A 9 2.04 1.39 -3.92
N TRP A 10 1.20 1.79 -4.89
CA TRP A 10 -0.13 1.22 -5.04
C TRP A 10 -0.08 -0.27 -5.34
N SER A 11 0.86 -0.70 -6.19
CA SER A 11 1.04 -2.11 -6.51
C SER A 11 1.45 -2.91 -5.29
N MET A 12 2.36 -2.38 -4.48
CA MET A 12 2.80 -3.03 -3.25
C MET A 12 1.65 -3.15 -2.25
N ALA A 13 0.85 -2.10 -2.12
CA ALA A 13 -0.31 -2.12 -1.24
C ALA A 13 -1.30 -3.19 -1.68
N HIS A 14 -1.55 -3.28 -2.98
CA HIS A 14 -2.45 -4.29 -3.53
C HIS A 14 -1.95 -5.70 -3.22
N THR A 15 -0.65 -5.93 -3.41
CA THR A 15 -0.02 -7.22 -3.12
C THR A 15 -0.20 -7.57 -1.64
N CYS A 16 0.01 -6.60 -0.74
CA CYS A 16 -0.16 -6.82 0.69
C CYS A 16 -1.60 -7.22 1.02
N ILE A 17 -2.57 -6.58 0.38
CA ILE A 17 -3.99 -6.90 0.59
C ILE A 17 -4.29 -8.34 0.15
N LEU A 18 -3.78 -8.73 -1.03
CA LEU A 18 -3.99 -10.08 -1.53
C LEU A 18 -3.36 -11.13 -0.61
N LEU A 19 -2.16 -10.84 -0.11
CA LEU A 19 -1.49 -11.73 0.84
C LEU A 19 -2.26 -11.80 2.16
N ALA A 20 -2.80 -10.68 2.62
CA ALA A 20 -3.58 -10.65 3.84
C ALA A 20 -4.82 -11.54 3.72
N ARG A 21 -5.48 -11.51 2.58
CA ARG A 21 -6.66 -12.35 2.33
C ARG A 21 -6.32 -13.83 2.26
N ALA A 22 -5.11 -14.15 1.82
CA ALA A 22 -4.65 -15.54 1.71
C ALA A 22 -4.13 -16.09 3.04
N CYS A 23 -3.81 -15.22 3.99
CA CYS A 23 -3.29 -15.64 5.29
C CYS A 23 -4.38 -16.21 6.17
N THR A 24 -4.09 -17.35 6.82
CA THR A 24 -4.99 -17.93 7.79
C THR A 24 -4.72 -17.38 9.20
N ASP A 25 -3.55 -16.83 9.43
CA ASP A 25 -3.17 -16.25 10.71
C ASP A 25 -3.67 -14.80 10.80
N MET A 26 -4.54 -14.54 11.78
CA MET A 26 -5.16 -13.22 11.94
C MET A 26 -4.15 -12.11 12.21
N ALA A 27 -3.14 -12.40 13.03
CA ALA A 27 -2.14 -11.39 13.37
C ALA A 27 -1.33 -10.98 12.15
N THR A 28 -0.91 -11.96 11.34
CA THR A 28 -0.17 -11.70 10.12
C THR A 28 -1.03 -10.96 9.10
N SER A 29 -2.27 -11.39 8.94
CA SER A 29 -3.21 -10.75 8.03
C SER A 29 -3.42 -9.28 8.39
N ARG A 30 -3.62 -9.00 9.67
CA ARG A 30 -3.81 -7.62 10.14
C ARG A 30 -2.56 -6.77 9.92
N GLY A 31 -1.38 -7.35 10.16
CA GLY A 31 -0.12 -6.65 9.91
C GLY A 31 0.05 -6.28 8.45
N LEU A 32 -0.31 -7.19 7.54
CA LEU A 32 -0.24 -6.91 6.10
C LEU A 32 -1.23 -5.83 5.71
N GLU A 33 -2.42 -5.82 6.29
CA GLU A 33 -3.40 -4.76 6.02
C GLU A 33 -2.90 -3.41 6.50
N GLU A 34 -2.25 -3.35 7.65
CA GLU A 34 -1.67 -2.10 8.16
C GLU A 34 -0.58 -1.58 7.23
N VAL A 35 0.29 -2.47 6.74
CA VAL A 35 1.32 -2.08 5.79
C VAL A 35 0.69 -1.54 4.50
N ALA A 36 -0.37 -2.18 4.02
CA ALA A 36 -1.08 -1.72 2.83
C ALA A 36 -1.65 -0.32 3.02
N ILE A 37 -2.25 -0.06 4.18
CA ILE A 37 -2.82 1.26 4.49
C ILE A 37 -1.71 2.31 4.51
N ASP A 38 -0.57 2.00 5.13
CA ASP A 38 0.57 2.92 5.18
C ASP A 38 1.10 3.23 3.79
N LEU A 39 1.22 2.21 2.94
CA LEU A 39 1.69 2.40 1.56
C LEU A 39 0.74 3.29 0.77
N MET A 40 -0.57 3.07 0.93
CA MET A 40 -1.57 3.90 0.25
C MET A 40 -1.53 5.34 0.74
N ALA A 41 -1.36 5.54 2.05
CA ALA A 41 -1.24 6.87 2.63
C ALA A 41 -0.02 7.60 2.09
N LYS A 42 1.11 6.89 1.98
CA LYS A 42 2.33 7.49 1.43
C LYS A 42 2.19 7.84 -0.03
N ALA A 43 1.57 6.97 -0.82
CA ALA A 43 1.32 7.24 -2.23
C ALA A 43 0.47 8.50 -2.38
N LYS A 44 -0.58 8.61 -1.57
CA LYS A 44 -1.46 9.77 -1.62
C LYS A 44 -0.73 11.06 -1.23
N GLU A 45 0.10 11.00 -0.18
CA GLU A 45 0.90 12.15 0.24
C GLU A 45 1.81 12.63 -0.88
N ILE A 46 2.49 11.70 -1.55
CA ILE A 46 3.39 12.04 -2.65
C ILE A 46 2.61 12.69 -3.78
N GLU A 47 1.45 12.14 -4.13
CA GLU A 47 0.61 12.71 -5.18
C GLU A 47 0.17 14.13 -4.82
N GLU A 48 -0.21 14.37 -3.58
CA GLU A 48 -0.65 15.69 -3.13
C GLU A 48 0.49 16.70 -3.13
N LEU A 49 1.69 16.27 -2.75
CA LEU A 49 2.85 17.15 -2.73
C LEU A 49 3.24 17.66 -4.12
N PHE A 50 3.05 16.82 -5.14
CA PHE A 50 3.52 17.12 -6.48
C PHE A 50 2.41 17.48 -7.47
N SER A 51 1.17 17.40 -7.05
CA SER A 51 0.06 17.72 -7.94
C SER A 51 -0.45 19.14 -7.76
N GLY A 52 0.03 19.78 -6.72
CA GLY A 52 -0.43 21.11 -6.41
C GLY A 52 0.21 22.19 -7.18
#